data_34ecfdcb52d019aaf7b254b754a25bc7
#
_entry.id   34ecfdcb52d019aaf7b254b754a25bc7
#
_cell.length_a   1.000
_cell.length_b   1.000
_cell.length_c   1.000
_cell.angle_alpha   90.00
_cell.angle_beta   90.00
_cell.angle_gamma   90.00
#
_symmetry.space_group_name_H-M   'P 1'
#
loop_
_entity.id
_entity.type
_entity.pdbx_description
1 polymer ?
#
loop_
_entity_poly.entity_id
_entity_poly.type
_entity_poly.pdbx_seq_one_letter_code
_entity_poly.pdbx_strand_id
1 'polypeptide(L)'
;DRQRIDDLLDAPALLVCNHTSWLDIPVLSALAPVSFVAKLEVGGWPFVSALARLQRSIFIDRTRRQAAGDAASEIMARLKRGDTVVLFAEGTSSDGNRVLPFKTSLFGAVIGQDAPPVARAIVQTAAVVYTSVHGIPVTRADRPRIGWYGNMEMMSHAWGVLKSGPITVTINVSEPVPLSEFR
;
A
#
# COMPACT_ATOMS: atom_id res chain seq x y z
N ASP A 1 -17.10 5.39 -0.37
CA ASP A 1 -17.61 6.59 -1.02
C ASP A 1 -16.91 6.72 -2.38
N ARG A 2 -17.68 6.59 -3.49
CA ARG A 2 -17.12 6.64 -4.87
C ARG A 2 -16.42 7.96 -5.14
N GLN A 3 -16.95 9.07 -4.66
CA GLN A 3 -16.37 10.39 -4.86
C GLN A 3 -14.90 10.46 -4.42
N ARG A 4 -14.56 9.86 -3.28
CA ARG A 4 -13.17 9.86 -2.77
C ARG A 4 -12.22 8.97 -3.55
N ILE A 5 -12.76 7.98 -4.26
CA ILE A 5 -11.98 7.14 -5.19
C ILE A 5 -11.75 7.91 -6.48
N ASP A 6 -12.75 8.67 -6.94
CA ASP A 6 -12.63 9.52 -8.13
C ASP A 6 -11.57 10.60 -7.91
N ASP A 7 -11.45 11.16 -6.68
CA ASP A 7 -10.39 12.11 -6.32
C ASP A 7 -8.97 11.54 -6.51
N LEU A 8 -8.79 10.22 -6.30
CA LEU A 8 -7.52 9.52 -6.56
C LEU A 8 -7.16 9.45 -8.06
N LEU A 9 -8.14 9.67 -8.94
CA LEU A 9 -7.96 9.65 -10.40
C LEU A 9 -7.72 11.05 -10.96
N ASP A 10 -8.12 12.09 -10.22
CA ASP A 10 -8.10 13.48 -10.68
C ASP A 10 -6.80 14.22 -10.34
N ALA A 11 -6.00 13.72 -9.41
CA ALA A 11 -4.74 14.32 -9.01
C ALA A 11 -3.69 13.26 -8.65
N PRO A 12 -2.39 13.57 -8.82
CA PRO A 12 -1.31 12.71 -8.32
C PRO A 12 -1.46 12.53 -6.81
N ALA A 13 -1.51 11.29 -6.33
CA ALA A 13 -1.79 11.03 -4.92
C ALA A 13 -0.73 10.13 -4.26
N LEU A 14 -0.32 10.51 -3.04
CA LEU A 14 0.34 9.61 -2.11
C LEU A 14 -0.71 8.99 -1.20
N LEU A 15 -1.05 7.73 -1.44
CA LEU A 15 -2.01 6.98 -0.65
C LEU A 15 -1.30 6.22 0.47
N VAL A 16 -1.45 6.68 1.70
CA VAL A 16 -0.84 6.08 2.89
C VAL A 16 -1.78 5.04 3.46
N CYS A 17 -1.36 3.78 3.49
CA CYS A 17 -2.22 2.65 3.79
C CYS A 17 -1.67 1.76 4.91
N ASN A 18 -2.56 1.13 5.70
CA ASN A 18 -2.20 0.00 6.55
C ASN A 18 -1.86 -1.22 5.68
N HIS A 19 -1.16 -2.19 6.24
CA HIS A 19 -0.76 -3.41 5.54
C HIS A 19 -1.05 -4.66 6.36
N THR A 20 -1.91 -5.52 5.82
CA THR A 20 -2.33 -6.75 6.50
C THR A 20 -1.91 -7.98 5.70
N SER A 21 -2.01 -7.92 4.37
CA SER A 21 -1.83 -9.10 3.53
C SER A 21 -1.32 -8.71 2.15
N TRP A 22 -0.76 -9.68 1.42
CA TRP A 22 -0.50 -9.52 -0.01
C TRP A 22 -1.77 -9.21 -0.81
N LEU A 23 -2.94 -9.58 -0.27
CA LEU A 23 -4.25 -9.27 -0.86
C LEU A 23 -4.55 -7.77 -0.95
N ASP A 24 -3.93 -6.94 -0.11
CA ASP A 24 -4.11 -5.48 -0.16
C ASP A 24 -3.72 -4.92 -1.53
N ILE A 25 -2.75 -5.57 -2.19
CA ILE A 25 -2.26 -5.15 -3.51
C ILE A 25 -3.32 -5.31 -4.60
N PRO A 26 -3.86 -6.51 -4.89
CA PRO A 26 -4.91 -6.65 -5.91
C PRO A 26 -6.20 -5.91 -5.53
N VAL A 27 -6.52 -5.80 -4.25
CA VAL A 27 -7.71 -5.07 -3.77
C VAL A 27 -7.60 -3.59 -4.11
N LEU A 28 -6.48 -2.93 -3.79
CA LEU A 28 -6.27 -1.51 -4.11
C LEU A 28 -6.13 -1.29 -5.63
N SER A 29 -5.49 -2.22 -6.35
CA SER A 29 -5.36 -2.15 -7.81
C SER A 29 -6.69 -2.28 -8.55
N ALA A 30 -7.69 -2.91 -7.94
CA ALA A 30 -9.03 -3.02 -8.50
C ALA A 30 -9.83 -1.72 -8.41
N LEU A 31 -9.42 -0.77 -7.57
CA LEU A 31 -10.10 0.51 -7.39
C LEU A 31 -9.57 1.60 -8.33
N ALA A 32 -8.25 1.66 -8.49
CA ALA A 32 -7.59 2.70 -9.26
C ALA A 32 -6.25 2.20 -9.83
N PRO A 33 -5.73 2.81 -10.91
CA PRO A 33 -4.38 2.53 -11.41
C PRO A 33 -3.35 3.08 -10.43
N VAL A 34 -2.87 2.22 -9.53
CA VAL A 34 -1.91 2.57 -8.47
C VAL A 34 -0.57 1.88 -8.66
N SER A 35 0.50 2.52 -8.20
CA SER A 35 1.84 1.95 -8.08
C SER A 35 2.16 1.68 -6.61
N PHE A 36 2.88 0.60 -6.31
CA PHE A 36 3.22 0.23 -4.93
C PHE A 36 4.70 0.43 -4.65
N VAL A 37 5.01 0.65 -3.38
CA VAL A 37 6.38 0.62 -2.88
C VAL A 37 6.62 -0.75 -2.24
N ALA A 38 7.43 -1.58 -2.88
CA ALA A 38 7.71 -2.96 -2.50
C ALA A 38 9.18 -3.19 -2.15
N LYS A 39 9.46 -4.24 -1.37
CA LYS A 39 10.83 -4.70 -1.13
C LYS A 39 11.43 -5.30 -2.41
N LEU A 40 12.73 -5.09 -2.64
CA LEU A 40 13.45 -5.62 -3.81
C LEU A 40 13.34 -7.15 -3.92
N GLU A 41 13.37 -7.86 -2.78
CA GLU A 41 13.28 -9.33 -2.72
C GLU A 41 11.98 -9.87 -3.34
N VAL A 42 10.87 -9.13 -3.22
CA VAL A 42 9.59 -9.47 -3.82
C VAL A 42 9.66 -9.47 -5.35
N GLY A 43 10.54 -8.65 -5.91
CA GLY A 43 10.82 -8.62 -7.35
C GLY A 43 11.45 -9.90 -7.92
N GLY A 44 11.99 -10.78 -7.08
CA GLY A 44 12.55 -12.08 -7.47
C GLY A 44 11.56 -13.25 -7.39
N TRP A 45 10.36 -13.07 -6.84
CA TRP A 45 9.40 -14.15 -6.68
C TRP A 45 8.64 -14.44 -7.97
N PRO A 46 8.55 -15.70 -8.42
CA PRO A 46 7.76 -16.08 -9.60
C PRO A 46 6.32 -15.58 -9.46
N PHE A 47 5.70 -15.16 -10.56
CA PHE A 47 4.35 -14.59 -10.65
C PHE A 47 4.17 -13.24 -9.92
N VAL A 48 4.66 -13.08 -8.69
CA VAL A 48 4.56 -11.82 -7.93
C VAL A 48 5.38 -10.73 -8.59
N SER A 49 6.58 -11.07 -9.08
CA SER A 49 7.42 -10.13 -9.81
C SER A 49 6.78 -9.62 -11.11
N ALA A 50 6.11 -10.51 -11.85
CA ALA A 50 5.40 -10.12 -13.07
C ALA A 50 4.24 -9.18 -12.75
N LEU A 51 3.43 -9.49 -11.73
CA LEU A 51 2.33 -8.65 -11.29
C LEU A 51 2.82 -7.29 -10.77
N ALA A 52 3.85 -7.28 -9.94
CA ALA A 52 4.44 -6.05 -9.41
C ALA A 52 5.04 -5.15 -10.50
N ARG A 53 5.62 -5.74 -11.55
CA ARG A 53 6.12 -5.00 -12.73
C ARG A 53 4.97 -4.42 -13.57
N LEU A 54 3.90 -5.18 -13.79
CA LEU A 54 2.70 -4.70 -14.48
C LEU A 54 2.05 -3.51 -13.76
N GLN A 55 2.08 -3.53 -12.43
CA GLN A 55 1.62 -2.43 -11.58
C GLN A 55 2.64 -1.30 -11.42
N ARG A 56 3.75 -1.34 -12.18
CA ARG A 56 4.82 -0.32 -12.16
C ARG A 56 5.35 -0.08 -10.73
N SER A 57 5.41 -1.15 -9.88
CA SER A 57 5.85 -1.04 -8.49
C SER A 57 7.28 -0.52 -8.37
N ILE A 58 7.51 0.28 -7.34
CA ILE A 58 8.82 0.83 -6.97
C ILE A 58 9.51 -0.18 -6.06
N PHE A 59 10.63 -0.74 -6.49
CA PHE A 59 11.39 -1.70 -5.69
C PHE A 59 12.49 -1.01 -4.89
N ILE A 60 12.52 -1.27 -3.59
CA ILE A 60 13.48 -0.68 -2.65
C ILE A 60 14.36 -1.76 -2.05
N ASP A 61 15.66 -1.61 -2.22
CA ASP A 61 16.66 -2.40 -1.49
C ASP A 61 16.90 -1.79 -0.10
N ARG A 62 16.21 -2.29 0.91
CA ARG A 62 16.27 -1.78 2.29
C ARG A 62 17.57 -2.07 3.01
N THR A 63 18.49 -2.83 2.41
CA THR A 63 19.81 -3.09 2.98
C THR A 63 20.76 -1.93 2.74
N ARG A 64 20.48 -1.08 1.76
CA ARG A 64 21.31 0.08 1.41
C ARG A 64 20.98 1.28 2.29
N ARG A 65 22.03 1.96 2.78
CA ARG A 65 21.90 3.14 3.67
C ARG A 65 21.10 4.30 3.02
N GLN A 66 21.14 4.42 1.70
CA GLN A 66 20.46 5.45 0.92
C GLN A 66 19.07 5.02 0.38
N ALA A 67 18.62 3.81 0.69
CA ALA A 67 17.39 3.23 0.14
C ALA A 67 16.13 4.10 0.36
N ALA A 68 16.05 4.79 1.50
CA ALA A 68 14.93 5.68 1.78
C ALA A 68 14.94 6.92 0.86
N GLY A 69 16.11 7.49 0.58
CA GLY A 69 16.25 8.62 -0.34
C GLY A 69 15.97 8.23 -1.80
N ASP A 70 16.50 7.07 -2.23
CA ASP A 70 16.25 6.53 -3.57
C ASP A 70 14.74 6.28 -3.78
N ALA A 71 14.06 5.69 -2.78
CA ALA A 71 12.63 5.47 -2.78
C ALA A 71 11.83 6.76 -2.86
N ALA A 72 12.18 7.75 -2.05
CA ALA A 72 11.52 9.03 -2.06
C ALA A 72 11.66 9.74 -3.40
N SER A 73 12.85 9.70 -4.00
CA SER A 73 13.11 10.28 -5.30
C SER A 73 12.23 9.63 -6.40
N GLU A 74 12.07 8.30 -6.36
CA GLU A 74 11.20 7.60 -7.31
C GLU A 74 9.72 7.88 -7.05
N ILE A 75 9.27 7.91 -5.79
CA ILE A 75 7.90 8.32 -5.44
C ILE A 75 7.60 9.71 -5.99
N MET A 76 8.50 10.67 -5.74
CA MET A 76 8.35 12.03 -6.24
C MET A 76 8.33 12.09 -7.77
N ALA A 77 9.14 11.29 -8.45
CA ALA A 77 9.14 11.18 -9.91
C ALA A 77 7.81 10.62 -10.43
N ARG A 78 7.18 9.69 -9.72
CA ARG A 78 5.86 9.14 -10.05
C ARG A 78 4.76 10.17 -9.85
N LEU A 79 4.73 10.85 -8.71
CA LEU A 79 3.77 11.91 -8.44
C LEU A 79 3.87 13.04 -9.48
N LYS A 80 5.08 13.42 -9.92
CA LYS A 80 5.28 14.41 -11.01
C LYS A 80 4.70 13.97 -12.35
N ARG A 81 4.63 12.66 -12.60
CA ARG A 81 4.02 12.09 -13.82
C ARG A 81 2.50 11.95 -13.74
N GLY A 82 1.92 12.27 -12.60
CA GLY A 82 0.48 12.13 -12.37
C GLY A 82 0.06 10.78 -11.78
N ASP A 83 1.02 9.92 -11.40
CA ASP A 83 0.72 8.59 -10.86
C ASP A 83 0.21 8.69 -9.42
N THR A 84 -0.66 7.75 -9.02
CA THR A 84 -0.99 7.49 -7.62
C THR A 84 -0.05 6.43 -7.06
N VAL A 85 0.59 6.73 -5.93
CA VAL A 85 1.55 5.84 -5.26
C VAL A 85 1.01 5.40 -3.91
N VAL A 86 0.90 4.09 -3.71
CA VAL A 86 0.52 3.49 -2.42
C VAL A 86 1.77 3.25 -1.58
N LEU A 87 1.76 3.82 -0.38
CA LEU A 87 2.79 3.63 0.64
C LEU A 87 2.22 2.86 1.83
N PHE A 88 2.66 1.63 2.04
CA PHE A 88 2.40 0.89 3.25
C PHE A 88 3.33 1.40 4.35
N ALA A 89 2.82 2.37 5.13
CA ALA A 89 3.60 3.14 6.09
C ALA A 89 4.20 2.31 7.23
N GLU A 90 3.61 1.18 7.55
CA GLU A 90 4.10 0.22 8.55
C GLU A 90 5.41 -0.45 8.12
N GLY A 91 5.67 -0.49 6.82
CA GLY A 91 6.86 -1.11 6.25
C GLY A 91 6.89 -2.64 6.32
N THR A 92 5.89 -3.26 6.88
CA THR A 92 5.66 -4.70 6.93
C THR A 92 4.16 -4.96 7.11
N SER A 93 3.70 -6.14 6.80
CA SER A 93 2.32 -6.57 7.08
C SER A 93 2.14 -7.01 8.53
N SER A 94 0.91 -6.94 9.03
CA SER A 94 0.51 -7.30 10.39
C SER A 94 -0.57 -8.37 10.40
N ASP A 95 -0.97 -8.82 11.60
CA ASP A 95 -2.07 -9.77 11.81
C ASP A 95 -3.47 -9.15 11.58
N GLY A 96 -3.55 -7.88 11.20
CA GLY A 96 -4.79 -7.15 10.96
C GLY A 96 -5.54 -6.72 12.23
N ASN A 97 -5.03 -6.99 13.41
CA ASN A 97 -5.65 -6.62 14.68
C ASN A 97 -5.24 -5.23 15.18
N ARG A 98 -4.20 -4.67 14.62
CA ARG A 98 -3.68 -3.33 14.95
C ARG A 98 -2.88 -2.78 13.78
N VAL A 99 -2.81 -1.47 13.70
CA VAL A 99 -1.88 -0.76 12.83
C VAL A 99 -0.53 -0.66 13.55
N LEU A 100 0.55 -1.04 12.87
CA LEU A 100 1.89 -0.96 13.43
C LEU A 100 2.43 0.48 13.35
N PRO A 101 3.44 0.84 14.15
CA PRO A 101 4.07 2.15 14.07
C PRO A 101 4.60 2.46 12.67
N PHE A 102 4.32 3.64 12.18
CA PHE A 102 4.74 4.09 10.85
C PHE A 102 6.25 4.35 10.79
N LYS A 103 6.86 3.97 9.68
CA LYS A 103 8.28 4.22 9.39
C LYS A 103 8.46 5.64 8.87
N THR A 104 8.86 6.54 9.75
CA THR A 104 9.00 7.98 9.47
C THR A 104 10.03 8.31 8.39
N SER A 105 11.03 7.45 8.17
CA SER A 105 12.10 7.67 7.17
C SER A 105 11.58 7.80 5.74
N LEU A 106 10.53 7.05 5.36
CA LEU A 106 9.92 7.17 4.04
C LEU A 106 9.08 8.44 3.91
N PHE A 107 8.40 8.82 4.98
CA PHE A 107 7.62 10.05 5.01
C PHE A 107 8.51 11.29 4.94
N GLY A 108 9.53 11.37 5.80
CA GLY A 108 10.43 12.52 5.87
C GLY A 108 11.08 12.84 4.53
N ALA A 109 11.35 11.81 3.73
CA ALA A 109 11.95 11.98 2.41
C ALA A 109 10.95 12.45 1.33
N VAL A 110 9.65 12.16 1.49
CA VAL A 110 8.60 12.53 0.50
C VAL A 110 7.92 13.86 0.87
N ILE A 111 7.68 14.09 2.18
CA ILE A 111 6.96 15.25 2.71
C ILE A 111 7.88 16.23 3.46
N GLY A 112 9.18 15.96 3.56
CA GLY A 112 10.14 16.82 4.24
C GLY A 112 10.34 18.17 3.52
N GLN A 113 10.87 19.17 4.26
CA GLN A 113 11.09 20.53 3.76
C GLN A 113 11.98 20.59 2.52
N ASP A 114 12.89 19.62 2.34
CA ASP A 114 13.79 19.52 1.19
C ASP A 114 13.18 18.77 -0.01
N ALA A 115 11.96 18.23 0.12
CA ALA A 115 11.32 17.54 -0.97
C ALA A 115 10.93 18.53 -2.10
N PRO A 116 11.22 18.21 -3.38
CA PRO A 116 10.88 19.12 -4.47
C PRO A 116 9.36 19.29 -4.59
N PRO A 117 8.85 20.47 -4.93
CA PRO A 117 7.42 20.70 -5.07
C PRO A 117 6.84 19.84 -6.19
N VAL A 118 5.71 19.17 -5.92
CA VAL A 118 4.87 18.54 -6.92
C VAL A 118 3.54 19.28 -6.94
N ALA A 119 3.32 20.00 -8.02
CA ALA A 119 2.09 20.76 -8.18
C ALA A 119 0.87 19.81 -8.16
N ARG A 120 -0.15 20.19 -7.40
CA ARG A 120 -1.43 19.47 -7.29
C ARG A 120 -1.35 18.07 -6.65
N ALA A 121 -0.20 17.62 -6.14
CA ALA A 121 -0.13 16.34 -5.44
C ALA A 121 -0.86 16.41 -4.10
N ILE A 122 -1.61 15.35 -3.80
CA ILE A 122 -2.37 15.20 -2.57
C ILE A 122 -1.85 14.02 -1.75
N VAL A 123 -2.12 14.04 -0.45
CA VAL A 123 -1.94 12.92 0.46
C VAL A 123 -3.31 12.49 0.96
N GLN A 124 -3.57 11.20 0.89
CA GLN A 124 -4.76 10.60 1.48
C GLN A 124 -4.35 9.39 2.33
N THR A 125 -5.12 9.09 3.36
CA THR A 125 -4.99 7.82 4.07
C THR A 125 -6.05 6.85 3.58
N ALA A 126 -5.69 5.57 3.49
CA ALA A 126 -6.63 4.51 3.21
C ALA A 126 -6.52 3.40 4.26
N ALA A 127 -7.66 2.94 4.75
CA ALA A 127 -7.74 1.78 5.63
C ALA A 127 -8.38 0.62 4.88
N VAL A 128 -7.62 -0.46 4.68
CA VAL A 128 -8.09 -1.73 4.11
C VAL A 128 -8.47 -2.66 5.25
N VAL A 129 -9.71 -3.07 5.29
CA VAL A 129 -10.26 -3.94 6.36
C VAL A 129 -11.02 -5.10 5.75
N TYR A 130 -10.62 -6.32 6.09
CA TYR A 130 -11.32 -7.56 5.73
C TYR A 130 -12.46 -7.76 6.72
N THR A 131 -13.70 -7.61 6.26
CA THR A 131 -14.88 -7.51 7.13
C THR A 131 -15.68 -8.79 7.25
N SER A 132 -15.73 -9.63 6.21
CA SER A 132 -16.41 -10.91 6.27
C SER A 132 -15.80 -11.96 5.33
N VAL A 133 -16.02 -13.24 5.67
CA VAL A 133 -15.75 -14.39 4.81
C VAL A 133 -17.06 -15.17 4.68
N HIS A 134 -17.49 -15.48 3.45
CA HIS A 134 -18.81 -16.06 3.17
C HIS A 134 -19.99 -15.28 3.80
N GLY A 135 -19.87 -13.97 3.93
CA GLY A 135 -20.89 -13.14 4.60
C GLY A 135 -20.87 -13.22 6.14
N ILE A 136 -20.01 -14.06 6.72
CA ILE A 136 -19.83 -14.14 8.17
C ILE A 136 -18.79 -13.09 8.60
N PRO A 137 -19.13 -12.22 9.57
CA PRO A 137 -18.20 -11.20 10.04
C PRO A 137 -16.88 -11.78 10.56
N VAL A 138 -15.77 -11.20 10.15
CA VAL A 138 -14.43 -11.57 10.59
C VAL A 138 -14.21 -11.07 12.01
N THR A 139 -13.95 -11.99 12.94
CA THR A 139 -13.61 -11.66 14.31
C THR A 139 -12.12 -11.35 14.46
N ARG A 140 -11.72 -10.87 15.62
CA ARG A 140 -10.30 -10.64 15.96
C ARG A 140 -9.46 -11.93 15.85
N ALA A 141 -10.05 -13.09 16.13
CA ALA A 141 -9.38 -14.38 16.06
C ALA A 141 -9.21 -14.89 14.60
N ASP A 142 -10.05 -14.41 13.69
CA ASP A 142 -10.03 -14.83 12.27
C ASP A 142 -9.07 -13.99 11.42
N ARG A 143 -8.84 -12.73 11.79
CA ARG A 143 -7.98 -11.80 11.02
C ARG A 143 -6.60 -12.35 10.69
N PRO A 144 -5.90 -13.04 11.61
CA PRO A 144 -4.60 -13.64 11.31
C PRO A 144 -4.60 -14.70 10.20
N ARG A 145 -5.76 -15.25 9.85
CA ARG A 145 -5.90 -16.23 8.74
C ARG A 145 -5.93 -15.55 7.37
N ILE A 146 -6.38 -14.31 7.31
CA ILE A 146 -6.40 -13.49 6.08
C ILE A 146 -5.09 -12.71 5.97
N GLY A 147 -4.56 -12.29 7.12
CA GLY A 147 -3.28 -11.60 7.20
C GLY A 147 -2.12 -12.49 6.73
N TRP A 148 -1.17 -11.89 6.04
CA TRP A 148 0.09 -12.55 5.68
C TRP A 148 1.25 -11.76 6.28
N TYR A 149 1.89 -12.29 7.31
CA TYR A 149 2.88 -11.58 8.11
C TYR A 149 3.94 -12.53 8.69
N GLY A 150 5.02 -11.97 9.20
CA GLY A 150 6.11 -12.76 9.78
C GLY A 150 6.78 -13.67 8.74
N ASN A 151 6.95 -14.92 9.10
CA ASN A 151 7.62 -15.94 8.26
C ASN A 151 6.61 -16.88 7.56
N MET A 152 5.38 -16.44 7.36
CA MET A 152 4.38 -17.26 6.67
C MET A 152 4.82 -17.54 5.23
N GLU A 153 4.73 -18.82 4.83
CA GLU A 153 4.98 -19.24 3.47
C GLU A 153 3.83 -18.76 2.57
N MET A 154 4.17 -18.06 1.47
CA MET A 154 3.19 -17.36 0.67
C MET A 154 2.24 -18.29 -0.08
N MET A 155 2.73 -19.37 -0.67
CA MET A 155 1.90 -20.24 -1.53
C MET A 155 0.87 -21.02 -0.73
N SER A 156 1.25 -21.55 0.43
CA SER A 156 0.32 -22.25 1.33
C SER A 156 -0.74 -21.29 1.89
N HIS A 157 -0.33 -20.08 2.27
CA HIS A 157 -1.26 -19.04 2.71
C HIS A 157 -2.23 -18.66 1.58
N ALA A 158 -1.73 -18.38 0.38
CA ALA A 158 -2.55 -18.03 -0.78
C ALA A 158 -3.58 -19.12 -1.09
N TRP A 159 -3.16 -20.38 -1.05
CA TRP A 159 -4.05 -21.52 -1.23
C TRP A 159 -5.13 -21.60 -0.13
N GLY A 160 -4.77 -21.34 1.12
CA GLY A 160 -5.71 -21.25 2.24
C GLY A 160 -6.76 -20.16 2.04
N VAL A 161 -6.31 -18.97 1.62
CA VAL A 161 -7.20 -17.83 1.31
C VAL A 161 -8.13 -18.14 0.14
N LEU A 162 -7.64 -18.73 -0.94
CA LEU A 162 -8.47 -19.11 -2.09
C LEU A 162 -9.55 -20.14 -1.71
N LYS A 163 -9.22 -21.07 -0.83
CA LYS A 163 -10.19 -22.06 -0.32
C LYS A 163 -11.20 -21.47 0.68
N SER A 164 -10.89 -20.36 1.31
CA SER A 164 -11.80 -19.72 2.28
C SER A 164 -13.04 -19.11 1.64
N GLY A 165 -13.08 -19.02 0.29
CA GLY A 165 -14.20 -18.49 -0.47
C GLY A 165 -14.27 -16.96 -0.52
N PRO A 166 -15.43 -16.38 -0.80
CA PRO A 166 -15.55 -14.95 -1.01
C PRO A 166 -15.27 -14.15 0.26
N ILE A 167 -14.38 -13.16 0.12
CA ILE A 167 -13.99 -12.24 1.20
C ILE A 167 -14.53 -10.86 0.87
N THR A 168 -15.20 -10.23 1.84
CA THR A 168 -15.64 -8.84 1.73
C THR A 168 -14.56 -7.93 2.32
N VAL A 169 -14.19 -6.92 1.55
CA VAL A 169 -13.20 -5.92 1.94
C VAL A 169 -13.84 -4.55 1.96
N THR A 170 -13.64 -3.82 3.05
CA THR A 170 -14.06 -2.42 3.16
C THR A 170 -12.82 -1.55 3.07
N ILE A 171 -12.86 -0.53 2.22
CA ILE A 171 -11.80 0.46 2.09
C ILE A 171 -12.37 1.82 2.44
N ASN A 172 -11.78 2.45 3.44
CA ASN A 172 -12.10 3.82 3.84
C ASN A 172 -10.96 4.74 3.42
N VAL A 173 -11.28 5.74 2.61
CA VAL A 173 -10.32 6.76 2.14
C VAL A 173 -10.65 8.09 2.81
N SER A 174 -9.63 8.77 3.33
CA SER A 174 -9.78 10.09 3.98
C SER A 174 -10.03 11.20 2.96
N GLU A 175 -10.39 12.39 3.45
CA GLU A 175 -10.33 13.60 2.63
C GLU A 175 -8.90 13.82 2.11
N PRO A 176 -8.76 14.34 0.86
CA PRO A 176 -7.46 14.68 0.31
C PRO A 176 -6.87 15.91 1.01
N VAL A 177 -5.60 15.85 1.32
CA VAL A 177 -4.83 16.96 1.88
C VAL A 177 -3.73 17.33 0.89
N PRO A 178 -3.60 18.60 0.49
CA PRO A 178 -2.51 19.02 -0.40
C PRO A 178 -1.14 18.64 0.17
N LEU A 179 -0.28 18.07 -0.66
CA LEU A 179 1.08 17.69 -0.23
C LEU A 179 1.87 18.90 0.30
N SER A 180 1.54 20.10 -0.17
CA SER A 180 2.16 21.36 0.27
C SER A 180 1.90 21.71 1.74
N GLU A 181 0.83 21.18 2.35
CA GLU A 181 0.51 21.45 3.76
C GLU A 181 1.43 20.70 4.74
N PHE A 182 2.21 19.74 4.27
CA PHE A 182 3.16 18.98 5.08
C PHE A 182 4.61 19.52 5.02
N ARG A 183 4.81 20.73 4.52
CA ARG A 183 6.13 21.36 4.33
C ARG A 183 6.39 22.49 5.29
#